data_db01267c6a628fef58828aea6587bcb8
#
_entry.id   db01267c6a628fef58828aea6587bcb8
#
_cell.length_a   1.000
_cell.length_b   1.000
_cell.length_c   1.000
_cell.angle_alpha   90.00
_cell.angle_beta   90.00
_cell.angle_gamma   90.00
#
_symmetry.space_group_name_H-M   'P 1'
#
loop_
_entity.id
_entity.type
_entity.pdbx_description
1 polymer ?
#
loop_
_entity_poly.entity_id
_entity_poly.type
_entity_poly.pdbx_seq_one_letter_code
_entity_poly.pdbx_strand_id
1 'polypeptide(L)'
;MEPQDDELIHFEAHGAAPLPPAAVEGHVEHDGARIWYASYGAGPPVILLHGGLGHSGNWGYQIPALLLSRRRVVLIDSRGHGRSSRDIRPYAYELMAADVLAVMDELHIDKAAIVGWSDGACIALILAMTAPSRVEGVFFFACNMDPSGTLEFHPTPVIDRCFSRHASDYAALSATPDDFHPFVEAVSLMMRTEPNYDAADLGRIRVPVAIVLGEHDEFIKPDHAEYLARSIRDAAMIYLPGVSHFAPLQRPAEFNAAVVTFLDGIGSPA
;
A
#
# COMPACT_ATOMS: atom_id res chain seq x y z
N MET A 1 -8.92 -15.40 19.57
CA MET A 1 -8.19 -16.48 18.88
C MET A 1 -6.86 -15.85 18.50
N GLU A 2 -5.73 -16.44 18.80
CA GLU A 2 -4.45 -15.87 18.39
C GLU A 2 -4.40 -15.83 16.86
N PRO A 3 -3.78 -14.79 16.25
CA PRO A 3 -3.63 -14.73 14.81
C PRO A 3 -2.85 -15.96 14.33
N GLN A 4 -3.38 -16.66 13.35
CA GLN A 4 -2.68 -17.80 12.77
C GLN A 4 -1.56 -17.26 11.89
N ASP A 5 -0.34 -17.66 12.21
CA ASP A 5 0.90 -17.17 11.60
C ASP A 5 1.31 -18.08 10.43
N ASP A 6 0.41 -18.25 9.45
CA ASP A 6 0.55 -19.31 8.44
C ASP A 6 1.75 -19.09 7.53
N GLU A 7 1.97 -17.87 7.00
CA GLU A 7 3.03 -17.55 6.04
C GLU A 7 4.13 -16.61 6.57
N LEU A 8 3.93 -15.98 7.75
CA LEU A 8 4.86 -14.96 8.24
C LEU A 8 6.22 -15.51 8.67
N ILE A 9 6.29 -16.78 9.14
CA ILE A 9 7.57 -17.45 9.43
C ILE A 9 8.35 -17.65 8.12
N HIS A 10 7.66 -18.06 7.05
CA HIS A 10 8.27 -18.17 5.74
C HIS A 10 8.74 -16.82 5.21
N PHE A 11 7.89 -15.77 5.37
CA PHE A 11 8.24 -14.42 4.98
C PHE A 11 9.48 -13.89 5.70
N GLU A 12 9.60 -14.08 7.00
CA GLU A 12 10.79 -13.67 7.76
C GLU A 12 12.07 -14.30 7.17
N ALA A 13 12.03 -15.59 6.90
CA ALA A 13 13.19 -16.34 6.44
C ALA A 13 13.56 -16.09 4.96
N HIS A 14 12.57 -15.91 4.10
CA HIS A 14 12.74 -15.96 2.64
C HIS A 14 12.18 -14.75 1.88
N GLY A 15 11.41 -13.88 2.55
CA GLY A 15 10.65 -12.81 1.91
C GLY A 15 9.33 -13.30 1.31
N ALA A 16 8.63 -12.41 0.62
CA ALA A 16 7.44 -12.74 -0.14
C ALA A 16 7.79 -13.60 -1.37
N ALA A 17 6.76 -14.15 -2.03
CA ALA A 17 6.96 -14.89 -3.27
C ALA A 17 7.72 -14.03 -4.31
N PRO A 18 8.68 -14.60 -5.05
CA PRO A 18 9.43 -13.87 -6.05
C PRO A 18 8.51 -13.22 -7.09
N LEU A 19 8.83 -12.00 -7.49
CA LEU A 19 8.13 -11.33 -8.58
C LEU A 19 8.39 -12.07 -9.90
N PRO A 20 7.37 -12.27 -10.75
CA PRO A 20 7.59 -12.79 -12.08
C PRO A 20 8.38 -11.77 -12.93
N PRO A 21 8.92 -12.16 -14.11
CA PRO A 21 9.51 -11.21 -15.03
C PRO A 21 8.52 -10.13 -15.43
N ALA A 22 8.91 -8.86 -15.30
CA ALA A 22 8.09 -7.72 -15.68
C ALA A 22 8.02 -7.57 -17.21
N ALA A 23 6.88 -7.08 -17.71
CA ALA A 23 6.75 -6.68 -19.10
C ALA A 23 7.48 -5.35 -19.36
N VAL A 24 7.45 -4.45 -18.39
CA VAL A 24 8.17 -3.17 -18.37
C VAL A 24 8.67 -2.93 -16.96
N GLU A 25 9.91 -2.50 -16.83
CA GLU A 25 10.55 -2.12 -15.58
C GLU A 25 11.44 -0.91 -15.82
N GLY A 26 11.44 0.04 -14.88
CA GLY A 26 12.25 1.23 -15.01
C GLY A 26 12.17 2.18 -13.83
N HIS A 27 12.64 3.40 -14.07
CA HIS A 27 12.55 4.51 -13.12
C HIS A 27 12.02 5.74 -13.84
N VAL A 28 11.21 6.52 -13.15
CA VAL A 28 10.85 7.88 -13.56
C VAL A 28 11.54 8.89 -12.63
N GLU A 29 12.13 9.94 -13.23
CA GLU A 29 12.68 11.07 -12.45
C GLU A 29 11.52 11.99 -12.09
N HIS A 30 11.29 12.16 -10.81
CA HIS A 30 10.25 13.07 -10.32
C HIS A 30 10.71 13.80 -9.07
N ASP A 31 10.69 15.12 -9.16
CA ASP A 31 10.92 16.05 -8.05
C ASP A 31 12.08 15.64 -7.12
N GLY A 32 13.27 15.42 -7.75
CA GLY A 32 14.53 15.13 -7.07
C GLY A 32 14.73 13.68 -6.64
N ALA A 33 13.85 12.78 -7.03
CA ALA A 33 14.01 11.34 -6.78
C ALA A 33 13.80 10.52 -8.06
N ARG A 34 14.38 9.32 -8.08
CA ARG A 34 14.15 8.28 -9.08
C ARG A 34 13.20 7.26 -8.50
N ILE A 35 12.01 7.17 -9.05
CA ILE A 35 10.94 6.29 -8.58
C ILE A 35 10.91 5.03 -9.44
N TRP A 36 11.18 3.89 -8.81
CA TRP A 36 11.16 2.59 -9.48
C TRP A 36 9.73 2.09 -9.67
N TYR A 37 9.48 1.49 -10.82
CA TYR A 37 8.23 0.83 -11.14
C TYR A 37 8.44 -0.44 -11.96
N ALA A 38 7.45 -1.34 -11.91
CA ALA A 38 7.34 -2.49 -12.81
C ALA A 38 5.89 -2.72 -13.20
N SER A 39 5.66 -3.16 -14.44
CA SER A 39 4.34 -3.44 -14.99
C SER A 39 4.25 -4.87 -15.51
N TYR A 40 3.15 -5.55 -15.20
CA TYR A 40 2.90 -6.96 -15.50
C TYR A 40 1.56 -7.13 -16.20
N GLY A 41 1.47 -8.05 -17.15
CA GLY A 41 0.22 -8.41 -17.82
C GLY A 41 -0.37 -7.29 -18.68
N ALA A 42 -1.67 -7.42 -18.95
CA ALA A 42 -2.44 -6.48 -19.76
C ALA A 42 -3.90 -6.45 -19.28
N GLY A 43 -4.63 -5.39 -19.63
CA GLY A 43 -6.03 -5.18 -19.22
C GLY A 43 -6.20 -3.91 -18.39
N PRO A 44 -7.31 -3.78 -17.64
CA PRO A 44 -7.54 -2.64 -16.76
C PRO A 44 -6.41 -2.49 -15.74
N PRO A 45 -5.81 -1.29 -15.59
CA PRO A 45 -4.64 -1.11 -14.72
C PRO A 45 -5.03 -1.10 -13.24
N VAL A 46 -4.20 -1.79 -12.45
CA VAL A 46 -4.23 -1.80 -10.98
C VAL A 46 -2.85 -1.44 -10.47
N ILE A 47 -2.75 -0.41 -9.64
CA ILE A 47 -1.52 0.01 -8.98
C ILE A 47 -1.50 -0.55 -7.58
N LEU A 48 -0.42 -1.23 -7.19
CA LEU A 48 -0.21 -1.73 -5.83
C LEU A 48 0.81 -0.86 -5.10
N LEU A 49 0.40 -0.29 -3.97
CA LEU A 49 1.22 0.58 -3.12
C LEU A 49 1.48 -0.10 -1.78
N HIS A 50 2.75 -0.37 -1.50
CA HIS A 50 3.19 -1.08 -0.29
C HIS A 50 3.12 -0.22 0.97
N GLY A 51 3.17 -0.85 2.14
CA GLY A 51 3.25 -0.19 3.44
C GLY A 51 4.62 0.41 3.74
N GLY A 52 4.68 1.24 4.75
CA GLY A 52 5.91 1.88 5.20
C GLY A 52 6.99 0.86 5.55
N LEU A 53 8.25 1.21 5.30
CA LEU A 53 9.46 0.39 5.41
C LEU A 53 9.49 -0.83 4.47
N GLY A 54 8.39 -1.15 3.77
CA GLY A 54 8.30 -2.22 2.80
C GLY A 54 8.80 -1.82 1.40
N HIS A 55 8.48 -2.63 0.43
CA HIS A 55 8.77 -2.39 -0.99
C HIS A 55 7.81 -3.20 -1.87
N SER A 56 7.81 -2.94 -3.16
CA SER A 56 6.93 -3.61 -4.13
C SER A 56 7.06 -5.14 -4.16
N GLY A 57 8.21 -5.70 -3.78
CA GLY A 57 8.40 -7.15 -3.67
C GLY A 57 7.47 -7.82 -2.66
N ASN A 58 6.94 -7.07 -1.69
CA ASN A 58 5.95 -7.58 -0.74
C ASN A 58 4.63 -8.02 -1.40
N TRP A 59 4.40 -7.62 -2.64
CA TRP A 59 3.22 -7.99 -3.44
C TRP A 59 3.37 -9.29 -4.25
N GLY A 60 4.44 -10.07 -4.02
CA GLY A 60 4.71 -11.28 -4.79
C GLY A 60 3.57 -12.31 -4.79
N TYR A 61 2.81 -12.42 -3.69
CA TYR A 61 1.65 -13.31 -3.59
C TYR A 61 0.39 -12.77 -4.31
N GLN A 62 0.29 -11.46 -4.54
CA GLN A 62 -0.88 -10.81 -5.13
C GLN A 62 -0.84 -10.83 -6.65
N ILE A 63 0.36 -10.71 -7.23
CA ILE A 63 0.52 -10.61 -8.70
C ILE A 63 -0.12 -11.79 -9.44
N PRO A 64 0.11 -13.08 -9.10
CA PRO A 64 -0.49 -14.18 -9.84
C PRO A 64 -2.02 -14.12 -9.88
N ALA A 65 -2.67 -13.79 -8.76
CA ALA A 65 -4.12 -13.70 -8.67
C ALA A 65 -4.68 -12.57 -9.57
N LEU A 66 -4.02 -11.41 -9.57
CA LEU A 66 -4.42 -10.26 -10.38
C LEU A 66 -4.19 -10.49 -11.88
N LEU A 67 -3.14 -11.19 -12.25
CA LEU A 67 -2.90 -11.58 -13.65
C LEU A 67 -3.94 -12.59 -14.15
N LEU A 68 -4.35 -13.55 -13.30
CA LEU A 68 -5.46 -14.47 -13.60
C LEU A 68 -6.77 -13.72 -13.78
N SER A 69 -7.00 -12.61 -13.07
CA SER A 69 -8.14 -11.71 -13.23
C SER A 69 -8.00 -10.74 -14.41
N ARG A 70 -7.01 -10.97 -15.30
CA ARG A 70 -6.75 -10.18 -16.52
C ARG A 70 -6.53 -8.70 -16.25
N ARG A 71 -5.81 -8.36 -15.18
CA ARG A 71 -5.41 -6.98 -14.83
C ARG A 71 -3.99 -6.69 -15.33
N ARG A 72 -3.75 -5.42 -15.72
CA ARG A 72 -2.41 -4.89 -15.84
C ARG A 72 -1.98 -4.43 -14.45
N VAL A 73 -1.04 -5.13 -13.82
CA VAL A 73 -0.57 -4.82 -12.48
C VAL A 73 0.64 -3.89 -12.57
N VAL A 74 0.63 -2.80 -11.82
CA VAL A 74 1.75 -1.87 -11.69
C VAL A 74 2.21 -1.84 -10.25
N LEU A 75 3.48 -2.09 -10.04
CA LEU A 75 4.17 -1.95 -8.76
C LEU A 75 4.99 -0.68 -8.74
N ILE A 76 5.04 -0.02 -7.60
CA ILE A 76 5.84 1.18 -7.37
C ILE A 76 6.57 1.01 -6.03
N ASP A 77 7.89 1.21 -6.02
CA ASP A 77 8.61 1.43 -4.77
C ASP A 77 8.44 2.90 -4.41
N SER A 78 7.84 3.20 -3.27
CA SER A 78 7.65 4.56 -2.78
C SER A 78 9.01 5.25 -2.60
N ARG A 79 9.04 6.58 -2.71
CA ARG A 79 10.23 7.42 -2.51
C ARG A 79 11.05 6.95 -1.30
N GLY A 80 12.35 6.67 -1.50
CA GLY A 80 13.28 6.20 -0.47
C GLY A 80 13.10 4.75 -0.02
N HIS A 81 12.13 4.02 -0.58
CA HIS A 81 11.90 2.61 -0.30
C HIS A 81 12.41 1.74 -1.44
N GLY A 82 12.76 0.51 -1.12
CA GLY A 82 13.16 -0.48 -2.12
C GLY A 82 14.25 0.02 -3.06
N ARG A 83 13.94 0.10 -4.36
CA ARG A 83 14.86 0.56 -5.44
C ARG A 83 14.73 2.04 -5.74
N SER A 84 13.78 2.74 -5.10
CA SER A 84 13.56 4.17 -5.31
C SER A 84 14.52 5.00 -4.48
N SER A 85 15.06 6.07 -5.07
CA SER A 85 15.86 7.04 -4.33
C SER A 85 14.99 8.07 -3.61
N ARG A 86 15.63 8.94 -2.84
CA ARG A 86 15.01 10.13 -2.23
C ARG A 86 15.96 11.32 -2.33
N ASP A 87 15.43 12.50 -2.13
CA ASP A 87 16.20 13.70 -1.87
C ASP A 87 16.35 13.97 -0.35
N ILE A 88 16.81 15.16 0.01
CA ILE A 88 17.03 15.55 1.40
C ILE A 88 15.78 16.05 2.15
N ARG A 89 14.64 16.20 1.44
CA ARG A 89 13.40 16.70 2.05
C ARG A 89 12.80 15.65 3.00
N PRO A 90 12.03 16.07 3.99
CA PRO A 90 11.21 15.17 4.79
C PRO A 90 10.28 14.34 3.88
N TYR A 91 9.96 13.13 4.31
CA TYR A 91 8.89 12.35 3.68
C TYR A 91 7.54 13.05 3.86
N ALA A 92 6.68 12.95 2.86
CA ALA A 92 5.30 13.42 2.91
C ALA A 92 4.43 12.55 2.00
N TYR A 93 3.24 12.18 2.47
CA TYR A 93 2.33 11.34 1.68
C TYR A 93 1.85 12.03 0.40
N GLU A 94 1.65 13.36 0.42
CA GLU A 94 1.28 14.12 -0.79
C GLU A 94 2.38 14.08 -1.85
N LEU A 95 3.64 14.14 -1.44
CA LEU A 95 4.78 14.02 -2.34
C LEU A 95 4.84 12.61 -2.96
N MET A 96 4.61 11.56 -2.16
CA MET A 96 4.54 10.19 -2.65
C MET A 96 3.33 9.97 -3.59
N ALA A 97 2.21 10.64 -3.34
CA ALA A 97 1.06 10.61 -4.25
C ALA A 97 1.40 11.26 -5.61
N ALA A 98 2.16 12.35 -5.61
CA ALA A 98 2.65 12.95 -6.85
C ALA A 98 3.63 12.04 -7.62
N ASP A 99 4.45 11.27 -6.90
CA ASP A 99 5.31 10.24 -7.52
C ASP A 99 4.50 9.16 -8.25
N VAL A 100 3.38 8.71 -7.67
CA VAL A 100 2.48 7.75 -8.33
C VAL A 100 1.92 8.32 -9.63
N LEU A 101 1.52 9.60 -9.65
CA LEU A 101 1.04 10.26 -10.87
C LEU A 101 2.13 10.33 -11.93
N ALA A 102 3.38 10.61 -11.56
CA ALA A 102 4.50 10.62 -12.49
C ALA A 102 4.75 9.23 -13.12
N VAL A 103 4.62 8.15 -12.34
CA VAL A 103 4.68 6.78 -12.87
C VAL A 103 3.51 6.47 -13.80
N MET A 104 2.29 6.92 -13.46
CA MET A 104 1.13 6.77 -14.34
C MET A 104 1.34 7.46 -15.69
N ASP A 105 1.89 8.67 -15.66
CA ASP A 105 2.18 9.43 -16.88
C ASP A 105 3.26 8.75 -17.75
N GLU A 106 4.34 8.27 -17.14
CA GLU A 106 5.40 7.49 -17.81
C GLU A 106 4.84 6.23 -18.49
N LEU A 107 3.91 5.54 -17.82
CA LEU A 107 3.29 4.31 -18.32
C LEU A 107 2.08 4.55 -19.23
N HIS A 108 1.74 5.81 -19.51
CA HIS A 108 0.56 6.23 -20.27
C HIS A 108 -0.74 5.62 -19.73
N ILE A 109 -0.90 5.67 -18.39
CA ILE A 109 -2.08 5.22 -17.67
C ILE A 109 -2.93 6.43 -17.31
N ASP A 110 -4.05 6.62 -18.01
CA ASP A 110 -4.97 7.72 -17.73
C ASP A 110 -5.67 7.55 -16.39
N LYS A 111 -6.11 6.32 -16.08
CA LYS A 111 -6.88 6.01 -14.88
C LYS A 111 -6.59 4.57 -14.42
N ALA A 112 -6.51 4.36 -13.11
CA ALA A 112 -6.27 3.05 -12.52
C ALA A 112 -7.08 2.83 -11.23
N ALA A 113 -7.38 1.55 -10.91
CA ALA A 113 -7.71 1.16 -9.55
C ALA A 113 -6.42 1.14 -8.71
N ILE A 114 -6.53 1.47 -7.41
CA ILE A 114 -5.38 1.48 -6.52
C ILE A 114 -5.66 0.55 -5.33
N VAL A 115 -4.76 -0.37 -5.09
CA VAL A 115 -4.72 -1.22 -3.90
C VAL A 115 -3.58 -0.73 -3.02
N GLY A 116 -3.91 -0.15 -1.88
CA GLY A 116 -2.93 0.37 -0.94
C GLY A 116 -2.94 -0.42 0.36
N TRP A 117 -1.76 -0.67 0.89
CA TRP A 117 -1.54 -1.25 2.20
C TRP A 117 -0.80 -0.26 3.09
N SER A 118 -1.34 0.02 4.29
CA SER A 118 -0.74 0.93 5.26
C SER A 118 -0.43 2.29 4.62
N ASP A 119 0.79 2.80 4.64
CA ASP A 119 1.19 4.04 3.97
C ASP A 119 0.71 4.12 2.51
N GLY A 120 0.76 3.01 1.78
CA GLY A 120 0.24 2.93 0.41
C GLY A 120 -1.26 3.17 0.32
N ALA A 121 -2.03 2.81 1.35
CA ALA A 121 -3.46 3.11 1.41
C ALA A 121 -3.72 4.60 1.66
N CYS A 122 -2.93 5.24 2.53
CA CYS A 122 -2.97 6.69 2.72
C CYS A 122 -2.72 7.42 1.40
N ILE A 123 -1.65 7.07 0.67
CA ILE A 123 -1.32 7.62 -0.64
C ILE A 123 -2.50 7.45 -1.62
N ALA A 124 -3.14 6.28 -1.63
CA ALA A 124 -4.27 5.99 -2.51
C ALA A 124 -5.48 6.89 -2.25
N LEU A 125 -5.85 7.15 -0.98
CA LEU A 125 -6.94 8.07 -0.66
C LEU A 125 -6.58 9.54 -0.96
N ILE A 126 -5.33 9.95 -0.75
CA ILE A 126 -4.86 11.28 -1.17
C ILE A 126 -5.03 11.46 -2.68
N LEU A 127 -4.66 10.46 -3.49
CA LEU A 127 -4.90 10.48 -4.94
C LEU A 127 -6.39 10.59 -5.28
N ALA A 128 -7.25 9.85 -4.58
CA ALA A 128 -8.71 9.93 -4.79
C ALA A 128 -9.29 11.31 -4.44
N MET A 129 -8.67 12.04 -3.50
CA MET A 129 -9.06 13.41 -3.15
C MET A 129 -8.50 14.47 -4.12
N THR A 130 -7.22 14.34 -4.48
CA THR A 130 -6.47 15.39 -5.21
C THR A 130 -6.49 15.22 -6.72
N ALA A 131 -6.59 13.97 -7.20
CA ALA A 131 -6.60 13.61 -8.62
C ALA A 131 -7.71 12.58 -8.95
N PRO A 132 -9.01 12.85 -8.62
CA PRO A 132 -10.08 11.85 -8.73
C PRO A 132 -10.31 11.34 -10.16
N SER A 133 -9.95 12.10 -11.18
CA SER A 133 -10.01 11.66 -12.58
C SER A 133 -9.01 10.54 -12.93
N ARG A 134 -7.96 10.39 -12.13
CA ARG A 134 -6.91 9.39 -12.30
C ARG A 134 -7.18 8.08 -11.53
N VAL A 135 -8.19 8.06 -10.63
CA VAL A 135 -8.48 6.94 -9.73
C VAL A 135 -9.83 6.32 -10.05
N GLU A 136 -9.87 5.03 -10.38
CA GLU A 136 -11.09 4.28 -10.67
C GLU A 136 -11.81 3.83 -9.40
N GLY A 137 -11.06 3.41 -8.39
CA GLY A 137 -11.50 3.01 -7.06
C GLY A 137 -10.29 2.71 -6.18
N VAL A 138 -10.50 2.65 -4.86
CA VAL A 138 -9.44 2.42 -3.86
C VAL A 138 -9.78 1.24 -2.97
N PHE A 139 -8.91 0.23 -2.94
CA PHE A 139 -8.86 -0.76 -1.89
C PHE A 139 -7.87 -0.28 -0.82
N PHE A 140 -8.41 0.25 0.26
CA PHE A 140 -7.68 0.87 1.36
C PHE A 140 -7.53 -0.14 2.49
N PHE A 141 -6.34 -0.73 2.64
CA PHE A 141 -6.09 -1.71 3.68
C PHE A 141 -5.21 -1.13 4.79
N ALA A 142 -5.77 -1.12 6.00
CA ALA A 142 -5.06 -0.96 7.26
C ALA A 142 -4.24 0.33 7.39
N CYS A 143 -4.88 1.51 7.25
CA CYS A 143 -4.23 2.79 7.52
C CYS A 143 -5.17 3.78 8.21
N ASN A 144 -4.59 4.86 8.73
CA ASN A 144 -5.27 6.03 9.25
C ASN A 144 -5.24 7.19 8.25
N MET A 145 -6.12 8.17 8.44
CA MET A 145 -6.12 9.44 7.69
C MET A 145 -5.93 10.66 8.60
N ASP A 146 -5.73 10.42 9.89
CA ASP A 146 -5.20 11.36 10.88
C ASP A 146 -4.48 10.58 12.01
N PRO A 147 -3.51 11.18 12.74
CA PRO A 147 -2.70 10.46 13.72
C PRO A 147 -3.50 9.86 14.88
N SER A 148 -4.71 10.37 15.17
CA SER A 148 -5.55 9.83 16.25
C SER A 148 -6.11 8.43 15.94
N GLY A 149 -6.07 8.03 14.68
CA GLY A 149 -6.53 6.73 14.21
C GLY A 149 -5.61 5.55 14.53
N THR A 150 -4.41 5.82 15.06
CA THR A 150 -3.44 4.78 15.40
C THR A 150 -3.61 4.27 16.82
N LEU A 151 -3.31 2.98 17.03
CA LEU A 151 -3.15 2.37 18.34
C LEU A 151 -1.81 2.81 18.97
N GLU A 152 -1.70 2.67 20.28
CA GLU A 152 -0.40 2.76 20.95
C GLU A 152 0.48 1.59 20.47
N PHE A 153 1.71 1.90 20.09
CA PHE A 153 2.62 0.87 19.58
C PHE A 153 3.04 -0.11 20.68
N HIS A 154 2.77 -1.38 20.44
CA HIS A 154 3.24 -2.48 21.27
C HIS A 154 3.96 -3.51 20.40
N PRO A 155 5.24 -3.82 20.67
CA PRO A 155 5.96 -4.85 19.91
C PRO A 155 5.27 -6.20 20.05
N THR A 156 5.14 -6.90 18.92
CA THR A 156 4.61 -8.27 18.86
C THR A 156 5.57 -9.15 18.06
N PRO A 157 5.55 -10.49 18.23
CA PRO A 157 6.36 -11.37 17.41
C PRO A 157 6.10 -11.22 15.91
N VAL A 158 4.88 -10.89 15.51
CA VAL A 158 4.50 -10.61 14.11
C VAL A 158 5.21 -9.37 13.59
N ILE A 159 5.15 -8.28 14.35
CA ILE A 159 5.84 -7.03 14.02
C ILE A 159 7.34 -7.26 13.92
N ASP A 160 7.94 -7.92 14.91
CA ASP A 160 9.39 -8.15 14.96
C ASP A 160 9.89 -8.93 13.73
N ARG A 161 9.16 -9.97 13.30
CA ARG A 161 9.47 -10.73 12.08
C ARG A 161 9.43 -9.87 10.83
N CYS A 162 8.39 -9.07 10.67
CA CYS A 162 8.23 -8.20 9.51
C CYS A 162 9.31 -7.12 9.47
N PHE A 163 9.63 -6.49 10.60
CA PHE A 163 10.70 -5.49 10.68
C PHE A 163 12.08 -6.06 10.38
N SER A 164 12.39 -7.25 10.93
CA SER A 164 13.64 -7.96 10.65
C SER A 164 13.80 -8.19 9.14
N ARG A 165 12.73 -8.62 8.46
CA ARG A 165 12.74 -8.81 7.02
C ARG A 165 12.89 -7.51 6.26
N HIS A 166 12.19 -6.45 6.63
CA HIS A 166 12.30 -5.14 5.99
C HIS A 166 13.73 -4.57 6.06
N ALA A 167 14.43 -4.77 7.18
CA ALA A 167 15.83 -4.37 7.31
C ALA A 167 16.72 -5.12 6.31
N SER A 168 16.50 -6.43 6.16
CA SER A 168 17.25 -7.28 5.22
C SER A 168 16.96 -6.90 3.76
N ASP A 169 15.71 -6.64 3.44
CA ASP A 169 15.28 -6.23 2.09
C ASP A 169 15.80 -4.83 1.75
N TYR A 170 15.78 -3.89 2.69
CA TYR A 170 16.35 -2.55 2.50
C TYR A 170 17.84 -2.63 2.19
N ALA A 171 18.60 -3.41 2.97
CA ALA A 171 20.03 -3.60 2.74
C ALA A 171 20.33 -4.21 1.35
N ALA A 172 19.43 -5.06 0.83
CA ALA A 172 19.59 -5.71 -0.45
C ALA A 172 19.20 -4.84 -1.67
N LEU A 173 18.24 -3.92 -1.50
CA LEU A 173 17.60 -3.21 -2.61
C LEU A 173 17.97 -1.72 -2.68
N SER A 174 18.19 -1.08 -1.51
CA SER A 174 18.43 0.36 -1.45
C SER A 174 19.78 0.77 -2.04
N ALA A 175 19.80 1.95 -2.64
CA ALA A 175 21.06 2.60 -3.04
C ALA A 175 21.90 3.05 -1.82
N THR A 176 21.32 3.10 -0.62
CA THR A 176 21.98 3.48 0.66
C THR A 176 21.77 2.37 1.69
N PRO A 177 22.34 1.16 1.50
CA PRO A 177 22.02 -0.03 2.30
C PRO A 177 22.32 0.12 3.80
N ASP A 178 23.25 0.99 4.16
CA ASP A 178 23.65 1.23 5.56
C ASP A 178 22.74 2.24 6.28
N ASP A 179 21.82 2.91 5.57
CA ASP A 179 20.97 3.98 6.10
C ASP A 179 19.61 3.49 6.63
N PHE A 180 19.44 2.21 6.93
CA PHE A 180 18.13 1.68 7.37
C PHE A 180 17.61 2.40 8.63
N HIS A 181 18.45 2.64 9.63
CA HIS A 181 18.03 3.30 10.86
C HIS A 181 17.60 4.78 10.64
N PRO A 182 18.38 5.64 9.97
CA PRO A 182 17.92 6.98 9.58
C PRO A 182 16.66 6.97 8.69
N PHE A 183 16.51 5.98 7.84
CA PHE A 183 15.31 5.78 7.03
C PHE A 183 14.08 5.50 7.90
N VAL A 184 14.17 4.56 8.85
CA VAL A 184 13.09 4.25 9.81
C VAL A 184 12.70 5.48 10.62
N GLU A 185 13.66 6.25 11.12
CA GLU A 185 13.39 7.49 11.89
C GLU A 185 12.62 8.51 11.06
N ALA A 186 13.03 8.72 9.81
CA ALA A 186 12.41 9.70 8.92
C ALA A 186 10.99 9.31 8.50
N VAL A 187 10.76 8.03 8.14
CA VAL A 187 9.43 7.50 7.81
C VAL A 187 8.53 7.51 9.05
N SER A 188 9.03 7.10 10.20
CA SER A 188 8.28 7.14 11.45
C SER A 188 7.89 8.57 11.87
N LEU A 189 8.70 9.58 11.55
CA LEU A 189 8.33 10.98 11.78
C LEU A 189 7.13 11.37 10.92
N MET A 190 7.14 11.03 9.63
CA MET A 190 6.00 11.24 8.74
C MET A 190 4.74 10.56 9.29
N MET A 191 4.79 9.27 9.63
CA MET A 191 3.66 8.51 10.16
C MET A 191 3.06 9.11 11.44
N ARG A 192 3.87 9.76 12.29
CA ARG A 192 3.39 10.40 13.53
C ARG A 192 2.79 11.78 13.31
N THR A 193 3.12 12.45 12.23
CA THR A 193 2.72 13.84 11.96
C THR A 193 1.73 13.98 10.81
N GLU A 194 1.61 12.96 9.99
CA GLU A 194 0.75 12.87 8.80
C GLU A 194 0.03 11.51 8.76
N PRO A 195 -1.06 11.40 7.99
CA PRO A 195 -1.82 12.47 7.35
C PRO A 195 -2.69 13.23 8.36
N ASN A 196 -3.28 14.37 7.92
CA ASN A 196 -4.18 15.19 8.75
C ASN A 196 -5.43 15.57 7.94
N TYR A 197 -6.26 14.59 7.61
CA TYR A 197 -7.49 14.80 6.84
C TYR A 197 -8.73 14.57 7.70
N ASP A 198 -9.66 15.49 7.63
CA ASP A 198 -10.92 15.41 8.38
C ASP A 198 -12.08 14.84 7.52
N ALA A 199 -13.27 14.74 8.13
CA ALA A 199 -14.47 14.24 7.45
C ALA A 199 -14.87 15.10 6.23
N ALA A 200 -14.56 16.39 6.22
CA ALA A 200 -14.89 17.27 5.09
C ALA A 200 -13.98 16.96 3.89
N ASP A 201 -12.70 16.67 4.14
CA ASP A 201 -11.76 16.26 3.12
C ASP A 201 -12.13 14.89 2.56
N LEU A 202 -12.35 13.89 3.44
CA LEU A 202 -12.78 12.53 3.06
C LEU A 202 -14.10 12.56 2.29
N GLY A 203 -15.02 13.43 2.67
CA GLY A 203 -16.29 13.65 1.98
C GLY A 203 -16.15 14.18 0.55
N ARG A 204 -14.95 14.57 0.09
CA ARG A 204 -14.65 14.97 -1.30
C ARG A 204 -14.40 13.77 -2.22
N ILE A 205 -14.12 12.59 -1.68
CA ILE A 205 -13.89 11.36 -2.44
C ILE A 205 -15.19 10.97 -3.16
N ARG A 206 -15.09 10.69 -4.46
CA ARG A 206 -16.22 10.36 -5.34
C ARG A 206 -16.07 9.02 -6.06
N VAL A 207 -15.01 8.30 -5.79
CA VAL A 207 -14.77 6.97 -6.34
C VAL A 207 -15.15 5.90 -5.32
N PRO A 208 -15.49 4.67 -5.75
CA PRO A 208 -15.71 3.56 -4.83
C PRO A 208 -14.49 3.28 -3.95
N VAL A 209 -14.71 3.06 -2.66
CA VAL A 209 -13.65 2.74 -1.69
C VAL A 209 -14.04 1.51 -0.87
N ALA A 210 -13.15 0.53 -0.77
CA ALA A 210 -13.22 -0.49 0.27
C ALA A 210 -12.28 -0.12 1.41
N ILE A 211 -12.82 0.19 2.58
CA ILE A 211 -12.06 0.34 3.83
C ILE A 211 -11.92 -1.04 4.45
N VAL A 212 -10.71 -1.55 4.52
CA VAL A 212 -10.43 -2.93 4.92
C VAL A 212 -9.47 -2.95 6.10
N LEU A 213 -9.80 -3.76 7.11
CA LEU A 213 -9.00 -3.90 8.33
C LEU A 213 -8.89 -5.36 8.73
N GLY A 214 -7.72 -5.80 9.19
CA GLY A 214 -7.54 -7.09 9.83
C GLY A 214 -8.19 -7.11 11.23
N GLU A 215 -8.78 -8.23 11.62
CA GLU A 215 -9.39 -8.39 12.96
C GLU A 215 -8.38 -8.17 14.10
N HIS A 216 -7.10 -8.45 13.82
CA HIS A 216 -6.00 -8.34 14.79
C HIS A 216 -4.95 -7.30 14.35
N ASP A 217 -5.40 -6.22 13.69
CA ASP A 217 -4.50 -5.14 13.27
C ASP A 217 -3.81 -4.51 14.49
N GLU A 218 -2.50 -4.41 14.45
CA GLU A 218 -1.67 -3.95 15.57
C GLU A 218 -1.49 -2.44 15.60
N PHE A 219 -1.87 -1.72 14.52
CA PHE A 219 -1.56 -0.30 14.35
C PHE A 219 -2.79 0.58 14.24
N ILE A 220 -3.90 0.08 13.70
CA ILE A 220 -5.05 0.90 13.34
C ILE A 220 -6.24 0.60 14.23
N LYS A 221 -6.85 1.65 14.79
CA LYS A 221 -8.06 1.54 15.60
C LYS A 221 -9.26 1.11 14.74
N PRO A 222 -10.03 0.08 15.14
CA PRO A 222 -11.26 -0.30 14.44
C PRO A 222 -12.25 0.86 14.31
N ASP A 223 -12.42 1.66 15.34
CA ASP A 223 -13.32 2.82 15.34
C ASP A 223 -12.90 3.87 14.28
N HIS A 224 -11.59 3.97 14.01
CA HIS A 224 -11.09 4.87 12.97
C HIS A 224 -11.42 4.35 11.57
N ALA A 225 -11.24 3.05 11.30
CA ALA A 225 -11.63 2.44 10.03
C ALA A 225 -13.14 2.62 9.77
N GLU A 226 -13.97 2.43 10.80
CA GLU A 226 -15.41 2.71 10.71
C GLU A 226 -15.72 4.19 10.49
N TYR A 227 -14.96 5.10 11.14
CA TYR A 227 -15.08 6.53 10.89
C TYR A 227 -14.76 6.88 9.43
N LEU A 228 -13.71 6.32 8.84
CA LEU A 228 -13.38 6.52 7.43
C LEU A 228 -14.51 6.03 6.52
N ALA A 229 -15.03 4.82 6.77
CA ALA A 229 -16.13 4.25 5.98
C ALA A 229 -17.41 5.11 6.04
N ARG A 230 -17.70 5.72 7.19
CA ARG A 230 -18.85 6.65 7.33
C ARG A 230 -18.62 8.02 6.70
N SER A 231 -17.36 8.47 6.62
CA SER A 231 -16.99 9.79 6.09
C SER A 231 -16.91 9.85 4.56
N ILE A 232 -16.69 8.70 3.92
CA ILE A 232 -16.58 8.57 2.47
C ILE A 232 -17.92 8.09 1.91
N ARG A 233 -18.48 8.83 0.92
CA ARG A 233 -19.84 8.59 0.42
C ARG A 233 -20.08 7.19 -0.13
N ASP A 234 -19.13 6.66 -0.90
CA ASP A 234 -19.21 5.37 -1.59
C ASP A 234 -18.15 4.42 -1.04
N ALA A 235 -18.19 4.21 0.28
CA ALA A 235 -17.29 3.32 0.97
C ALA A 235 -18.01 2.12 1.58
N ALA A 236 -17.39 0.94 1.44
CA ALA A 236 -17.77 -0.27 2.14
C ALA A 236 -16.72 -0.61 3.21
N MET A 237 -17.17 -1.02 4.41
CA MET A 237 -16.30 -1.54 5.46
C MET A 237 -16.19 -3.06 5.35
N ILE A 238 -14.96 -3.57 5.37
CA ILE A 238 -14.65 -5.00 5.30
C ILE A 238 -13.68 -5.36 6.42
N TYR A 239 -14.05 -6.32 7.26
CA TYR A 239 -13.14 -6.93 8.23
C TYR A 239 -12.62 -8.26 7.68
N LEU A 240 -11.31 -8.44 7.71
CA LEU A 240 -10.67 -9.72 7.37
C LEU A 240 -10.46 -10.52 8.67
N PRO A 241 -11.12 -11.68 8.83
CA PRO A 241 -11.05 -12.43 10.08
C PRO A 241 -9.70 -13.13 10.27
N GLY A 242 -9.23 -13.15 11.52
CA GLY A 242 -8.05 -13.92 11.94
C GLY A 242 -6.71 -13.43 11.36
N VAL A 243 -6.64 -12.21 10.81
CA VAL A 243 -5.42 -11.65 10.23
C VAL A 243 -4.98 -10.37 10.94
N SER A 244 -3.68 -10.10 10.89
CA SER A 244 -3.02 -8.90 11.41
C SER A 244 -2.93 -7.79 10.36
N HIS A 245 -2.18 -6.75 10.67
CA HIS A 245 -1.78 -5.69 9.74
C HIS A 245 -1.06 -6.21 8.48
N PHE A 246 -0.48 -7.40 8.57
CA PHE A 246 0.32 -8.02 7.52
C PHE A 246 -0.47 -9.05 6.69
N ALA A 247 -1.79 -8.95 6.64
CA ALA A 247 -2.65 -9.88 5.90
C ALA A 247 -2.19 -10.22 4.48
N PRO A 248 -1.64 -9.28 3.66
CA PRO A 248 -1.13 -9.60 2.32
C PRO A 248 -0.04 -10.67 2.30
N LEU A 249 0.72 -10.77 3.40
CA LEU A 249 1.82 -11.70 3.60
C LEU A 249 1.41 -12.91 4.45
N GLN A 250 0.51 -12.69 5.43
CA GLN A 250 0.06 -13.68 6.41
C GLN A 250 -0.91 -14.70 5.80
N ARG A 251 -1.93 -14.21 5.08
CA ARG A 251 -2.97 -15.01 4.42
C ARG A 251 -3.28 -14.46 3.04
N PRO A 252 -2.36 -14.65 2.10
CA PRO A 252 -2.48 -14.05 0.78
C PRO A 252 -3.72 -14.50 0.01
N ALA A 253 -4.24 -15.71 0.24
CA ALA A 253 -5.41 -16.22 -0.47
C ALA A 253 -6.67 -15.41 -0.12
N GLU A 254 -6.92 -15.19 1.18
CA GLU A 254 -8.06 -14.42 1.67
C GLU A 254 -7.95 -12.94 1.27
N PHE A 255 -6.77 -12.38 1.40
CA PHE A 255 -6.50 -11.00 0.97
C PHE A 255 -6.75 -10.82 -0.53
N ASN A 256 -6.23 -11.73 -1.36
CA ASN A 256 -6.42 -11.70 -2.81
C ASN A 256 -7.89 -11.83 -3.21
N ALA A 257 -8.65 -12.70 -2.53
CA ALA A 257 -10.09 -12.84 -2.79
C ALA A 257 -10.84 -11.53 -2.53
N ALA A 258 -10.53 -10.82 -1.45
CA ALA A 258 -11.13 -9.52 -1.14
C ALA A 258 -10.76 -8.46 -2.20
N VAL A 259 -9.48 -8.39 -2.59
CA VAL A 259 -9.01 -7.46 -3.63
C VAL A 259 -9.70 -7.73 -4.97
N VAL A 260 -9.72 -8.98 -5.43
CA VAL A 260 -10.34 -9.35 -6.72
C VAL A 260 -11.83 -9.03 -6.70
N THR A 261 -12.53 -9.37 -5.61
CA THR A 261 -13.98 -9.05 -5.46
C THR A 261 -14.24 -7.55 -5.59
N PHE A 262 -13.43 -6.72 -4.93
CA PHE A 262 -13.55 -5.27 -5.05
C PHE A 262 -13.30 -4.78 -6.48
N LEU A 263 -12.22 -5.25 -7.10
CA LEU A 263 -11.84 -4.83 -8.46
C LEU A 263 -12.88 -5.24 -9.51
N ASP A 264 -13.52 -6.39 -9.36
CA ASP A 264 -14.58 -6.83 -10.26
C ASP A 264 -15.87 -6.02 -10.07
N GLY A 265 -16.12 -5.56 -8.84
CA GLY A 265 -17.26 -4.70 -8.51
C GLY A 265 -17.18 -3.30 -9.14
N ILE A 266 -15.99 -2.67 -9.18
CA ILE A 266 -15.84 -1.32 -9.74
C ILE A 266 -15.81 -1.28 -11.27
N GLY A 267 -15.52 -2.38 -11.95
CA GLY A 267 -15.48 -2.48 -13.42
C GLY A 267 -16.82 -2.82 -14.08
N SER A 268 -17.87 -3.09 -13.30
CA SER A 268 -19.18 -3.43 -13.83
C SER A 268 -20.03 -2.16 -14.00
N PRO A 269 -20.57 -1.86 -15.19
CA PRO A 269 -21.54 -0.79 -15.31
C PRO A 269 -22.79 -1.14 -14.47
N ALA A 270 -23.24 -0.16 -13.66
CA ALA A 270 -24.47 -0.26 -12.86
C ALA A 270 -25.73 -0.40 -13.73
#